data_df158408a0d6c24b396b221049f0d3f6
#
_entry.id   df158408a0d6c24b396b221049f0d3f6
#
_cell.length_a   1.000
_cell.length_b   1.000
_cell.length_c   1.000
_cell.angle_alpha   90.00
_cell.angle_beta   90.00
_cell.angle_gamma   90.00
#
_symmetry.space_group_name_H-M   'P 1'
#
loop_
_entity.id
_entity.type
_entity.pdbx_description
1 polymer ?
#
loop_
_entity_poly.entity_id
_entity_poly.type
_entity_poly.pdbx_seq_one_letter_code
_entity_poly.pdbx_strand_id
1 'polypeptide(L)'
;MASGRLRPCEIFYVYKPLVYGDKMSEKKYELRKRMKSVRWMIFWVVLAQFAAQLAVEATVSFMSNPPHQYIQIALIELIAIGVPIMVYVKSMYSGSIKRIKQEVCLNRCKPRFVLLAAVLGISGQFVMMVLNVPANYILSLLGWGNTTSSVAVAVEWYEVLLGGFAVVIIPAILEEFWMRGIIFSAYNRCNTRAAVIFTALIFALLHLSATEFVGFFFMGIISALVLIKSGSLYGAVVYHAFSNLTALLFGAYIMPKIIDYIWIVFVLVILLFVLTLILLLKQKNRIRASRVFGSASLVFTSVFSMPVLASVAVVILKYFLLNMAG
;
A
#
# COMPACT_ATOMS: atom_id res chain seq x y z
N MET A 1 -33.56 10.07 -19.24
CA MET A 1 -32.65 9.74 -18.13
C MET A 1 -31.61 8.73 -18.67
N ALA A 2 -30.43 9.19 -19.02
CA ALA A 2 -29.38 8.36 -19.60
C ALA A 2 -28.73 7.54 -18.47
N SER A 3 -28.89 6.21 -18.50
CA SER A 3 -28.23 5.27 -17.59
C SER A 3 -26.72 5.32 -17.86
N GLY A 4 -25.99 6.12 -17.08
CA GLY A 4 -24.55 6.16 -17.11
C GLY A 4 -23.99 4.79 -16.71
N ARG A 5 -23.82 3.88 -17.65
CA ARG A 5 -23.04 2.66 -17.47
C ARG A 5 -21.61 3.09 -17.19
N LEU A 6 -21.19 2.93 -15.93
CA LEU A 6 -19.79 3.04 -15.56
C LEU A 6 -19.03 2.01 -16.42
N ARG A 7 -18.25 2.51 -17.39
CA ARG A 7 -17.36 1.65 -18.16
C ARG A 7 -16.40 0.98 -17.19
N PRO A 8 -16.09 -0.32 -17.35
CA PRO A 8 -15.00 -0.94 -16.62
C PRO A 8 -13.73 -0.11 -16.80
N CYS A 9 -12.83 -0.12 -15.83
CA CYS A 9 -11.49 0.45 -15.99
C CYS A 9 -10.76 -0.40 -17.05
N GLU A 10 -11.09 -0.16 -18.31
CA GLU A 10 -10.38 -0.69 -19.45
C GLU A 10 -9.17 0.22 -19.60
N ILE A 11 -8.00 -0.30 -19.28
CA ILE A 11 -6.72 0.33 -19.58
C ILE A 11 -6.54 0.25 -21.12
N PHE A 12 -7.39 0.99 -21.84
CA PHE A 12 -7.30 1.13 -23.29
C PHE A 12 -6.43 2.33 -23.63
N TYR A 13 -5.28 2.07 -24.19
CA TYR A 13 -4.68 3.01 -25.13
C TYR A 13 -5.53 3.04 -26.39
N VAL A 14 -6.27 4.12 -26.58
CA VAL A 14 -6.82 4.46 -27.89
C VAL A 14 -5.65 4.92 -28.76
N TYR A 15 -4.95 3.99 -29.38
CA TYR A 15 -4.07 4.28 -30.51
C TYR A 15 -4.83 4.00 -31.80
N LYS A 16 -4.79 4.99 -32.74
CA LYS A 16 -5.25 4.81 -34.13
C LYS A 16 -4.47 3.64 -34.78
N PRO A 17 -5.12 2.87 -35.68
CA PRO A 17 -4.48 1.68 -36.25
C PRO A 17 -3.41 2.04 -37.28
N LEU A 18 -2.16 1.73 -36.98
CA LEU A 18 -1.03 1.63 -37.91
C LEU A 18 -0.51 0.18 -37.93
N VAL A 19 0.02 -0.27 -39.05
CA VAL A 19 0.43 -1.60 -39.46
C VAL A 19 0.86 -2.60 -38.33
N TYR A 20 0.43 -3.88 -38.45
CA TYR A 20 0.34 -4.88 -37.39
C TYR A 20 1.68 -5.35 -36.73
N GLY A 21 2.81 -5.19 -37.37
CA GLY A 21 4.14 -5.63 -36.89
C GLY A 21 4.85 -4.62 -35.96
N ASP A 22 4.87 -3.35 -36.32
CA ASP A 22 5.61 -2.30 -35.57
C ASP A 22 4.97 -1.93 -34.23
N LYS A 23 3.67 -2.05 -34.11
CA LYS A 23 2.92 -1.69 -32.89
C LYS A 23 3.17 -2.60 -31.70
N MET A 24 3.44 -3.88 -31.95
CA MET A 24 3.69 -4.82 -30.88
C MET A 24 5.07 -4.56 -30.25
N SER A 25 6.06 -4.18 -31.06
CA SER A 25 7.40 -3.81 -30.60
C SER A 25 7.40 -2.49 -29.79
N GLU A 26 6.66 -1.49 -30.26
CA GLU A 26 6.52 -0.19 -29.59
C GLU A 26 5.82 -0.32 -28.23
N LYS A 27 4.72 -1.08 -28.16
CA LYS A 27 4.03 -1.37 -26.89
C LYS A 27 4.90 -2.11 -25.89
N LYS A 28 5.75 -3.03 -26.35
CA LYS A 28 6.74 -3.72 -25.51
C LYS A 28 7.78 -2.77 -24.96
N TYR A 29 8.29 -1.90 -25.80
CA TYR A 29 9.28 -0.89 -25.43
C TYR A 29 8.73 0.06 -24.37
N GLU A 30 7.54 0.64 -24.59
CA GLU A 30 6.88 1.54 -23.66
C GLU A 30 6.61 0.87 -22.31
N LEU A 31 6.16 -0.39 -22.29
CA LEU A 31 5.93 -1.14 -21.06
C LEU A 31 7.25 -1.37 -20.30
N ARG A 32 8.32 -1.77 -20.98
CA ARG A 32 9.65 -1.96 -20.35
C ARG A 32 10.20 -0.66 -19.79
N LYS A 33 10.09 0.44 -20.52
CA LYS A 33 10.48 1.79 -20.08
C LYS A 33 9.74 2.17 -18.80
N ARG A 34 8.42 1.95 -18.77
CA ARG A 34 7.58 2.23 -17.61
C ARG A 34 7.98 1.37 -16.40
N MET A 35 8.16 0.06 -16.58
CA MET A 35 8.61 -0.82 -15.51
C MET A 35 9.99 -0.44 -14.98
N LYS A 36 10.91 -0.01 -15.84
CA LYS A 36 12.23 0.51 -15.43
C LYS A 36 12.08 1.76 -14.57
N SER A 37 11.26 2.72 -14.98
CA SER A 37 10.99 3.95 -14.23
C SER A 37 10.37 3.65 -12.87
N VAL A 38 9.39 2.74 -12.80
CA VAL A 38 8.75 2.31 -11.55
C VAL A 38 9.76 1.68 -10.58
N ARG A 39 10.68 0.82 -11.06
CA ARG A 39 11.70 0.20 -10.21
C ARG A 39 12.65 1.21 -9.58
N TRP A 40 13.13 2.20 -10.36
CA TRP A 40 13.94 3.29 -9.82
C TRP A 40 13.16 4.16 -8.85
N MET A 41 11.89 4.40 -9.10
CA MET A 41 11.02 5.13 -8.17
C MET A 41 10.88 4.38 -6.83
N ILE A 42 10.72 3.04 -6.85
CA ILE A 42 10.71 2.22 -5.63
C ILE A 42 12.00 2.44 -4.83
N PHE A 43 13.15 2.34 -5.47
CA PHE A 43 14.45 2.55 -4.81
C PHE A 43 14.55 3.93 -4.14
N TRP A 44 14.21 4.99 -4.88
CA TRP A 44 14.32 6.35 -4.34
C TRP A 44 13.34 6.61 -3.19
N VAL A 45 12.14 6.05 -3.23
CA VAL A 45 11.18 6.18 -2.13
C VAL A 45 11.67 5.44 -0.88
N VAL A 46 12.14 4.19 -1.02
CA VAL A 46 12.68 3.43 0.12
C VAL A 46 13.88 4.15 0.73
N LEU A 47 14.78 4.66 -0.10
CA LEU A 47 15.96 5.41 0.38
C LEU A 47 15.55 6.71 1.08
N ALA A 48 14.57 7.44 0.53
CA ALA A 48 14.08 8.69 1.13
C ALA A 48 13.38 8.42 2.48
N GLN A 49 12.56 7.37 2.59
CA GLN A 49 11.93 6.98 3.85
C GLN A 49 12.97 6.56 4.89
N PHE A 50 13.98 5.77 4.50
CA PHE A 50 15.05 5.38 5.41
C PHE A 50 15.84 6.60 5.93
N ALA A 51 16.24 7.51 5.04
CA ALA A 51 16.94 8.73 5.42
C ALA A 51 16.08 9.61 6.35
N ALA A 52 14.77 9.72 6.07
CA ALA A 52 13.85 10.47 6.88
C ALA A 52 13.64 9.85 8.28
N GLN A 53 13.56 8.52 8.37
CA GLN A 53 13.49 7.83 9.66
C GLN A 53 14.76 8.05 10.50
N LEU A 54 15.95 7.95 9.91
CA LEU A 54 17.20 8.26 10.61
C LEU A 54 17.23 9.71 11.12
N ALA A 55 16.75 10.65 10.32
CA ALA A 55 16.66 12.06 10.72
C ALA A 55 15.68 12.25 11.87
N VAL A 56 14.54 11.55 11.88
CA VAL A 56 13.56 11.59 12.99
C VAL A 56 14.15 10.99 14.25
N GLU A 57 14.76 9.81 14.16
CA GLU A 57 15.39 9.15 15.31
C GLU A 57 16.47 10.04 15.95
N ALA A 58 17.26 10.74 15.13
CA ALA A 58 18.25 11.71 15.62
C ALA A 58 17.63 12.95 16.29
N THR A 59 16.39 13.30 15.95
CA THR A 59 15.70 14.50 16.48
C THR A 59 14.70 14.21 17.59
N VAL A 60 14.23 12.97 17.74
CA VAL A 60 13.25 12.57 18.78
C VAL A 60 13.73 12.83 20.20
N SER A 61 15.04 12.76 20.46
CA SER A 61 15.64 13.14 21.72
C SER A 61 15.37 14.61 22.11
N PHE A 62 15.07 15.46 21.12
CA PHE A 62 14.78 16.89 21.32
C PHE A 62 13.28 17.24 21.25
N MET A 63 12.41 16.32 20.76
CA MET A 63 10.99 16.59 20.48
C MET A 63 10.11 15.43 20.96
N SER A 64 9.92 15.29 22.26
CA SER A 64 9.16 14.16 22.85
C SER A 64 7.64 14.32 22.85
N ASN A 65 7.08 15.41 22.33
CA ASN A 65 5.64 15.65 22.35
C ASN A 65 4.88 14.98 21.18
N PRO A 66 3.79 14.22 21.44
CA PRO A 66 3.01 13.51 20.42
C PRO A 66 2.60 14.35 19.20
N PRO A 67 2.14 15.61 19.31
CA PRO A 67 1.79 16.43 18.15
C PRO A 67 2.93 16.61 17.14
N HIS A 68 4.18 16.74 17.61
CA HIS A 68 5.33 16.89 16.73
C HIS A 68 5.60 15.62 15.92
N GLN A 69 5.40 14.44 16.51
CA GLN A 69 5.57 13.16 15.80
C GLN A 69 4.57 13.01 14.65
N TYR A 70 3.31 13.38 14.80
CA TYR A 70 2.32 13.33 13.73
C TYR A 70 2.66 14.28 12.58
N ILE A 71 3.13 15.48 12.89
CA ILE A 71 3.58 16.44 11.86
C ILE A 71 4.79 15.88 11.12
N GLN A 72 5.75 15.29 11.81
CA GLN A 72 6.92 14.65 11.21
C GLN A 72 6.52 13.51 10.26
N ILE A 73 5.64 12.59 10.71
CA ILE A 73 5.13 11.49 9.88
C ILE A 73 4.47 12.04 8.61
N ALA A 74 3.59 13.04 8.74
CA ALA A 74 2.94 13.67 7.60
C ALA A 74 3.93 14.27 6.60
N LEU A 75 4.96 14.97 7.09
CA LEU A 75 6.02 15.56 6.24
C LEU A 75 6.86 14.47 5.55
N ILE A 76 7.21 13.40 6.26
CA ILE A 76 7.93 12.27 5.69
C ILE A 76 7.12 11.66 4.53
N GLU A 77 5.84 11.36 4.76
CA GLU A 77 4.96 10.81 3.73
C GLU A 77 4.83 11.74 2.50
N LEU A 78 4.61 13.02 2.72
CA LEU A 78 4.48 14.01 1.66
C LEU A 78 5.77 14.14 0.84
N ILE A 79 6.93 14.13 1.49
CA ILE A 79 8.22 14.30 0.82
C ILE A 79 8.70 12.99 0.19
N ALA A 80 8.75 11.90 0.97
CA ALA A 80 9.34 10.64 0.53
C ALA A 80 8.48 9.92 -0.52
N ILE A 81 7.16 10.04 -0.46
CA ILE A 81 6.24 9.41 -1.41
C ILE A 81 5.63 10.43 -2.36
N GLY A 82 5.15 11.58 -1.85
CA GLY A 82 4.45 12.57 -2.65
C GLY A 82 5.32 13.20 -3.74
N VAL A 83 6.58 13.56 -3.44
CA VAL A 83 7.49 14.16 -4.42
C VAL A 83 7.82 13.20 -5.57
N PRO A 84 8.24 11.93 -5.32
CA PRO A 84 8.44 10.96 -6.40
C PRO A 84 7.19 10.70 -7.24
N ILE A 85 6.00 10.67 -6.64
CA ILE A 85 4.74 10.57 -7.39
C ILE A 85 4.58 11.75 -8.35
N MET A 86 4.77 12.97 -7.88
CA MET A 86 4.66 14.18 -8.70
C MET A 86 5.64 14.18 -9.87
N VAL A 87 6.90 13.82 -9.62
CA VAL A 87 7.94 13.70 -10.65
C VAL A 87 7.56 12.63 -11.68
N TYR A 88 7.13 11.44 -11.22
CA TYR A 88 6.69 10.37 -12.10
C TYR A 88 5.49 10.78 -12.96
N VAL A 89 4.46 11.36 -12.34
CA VAL A 89 3.24 11.80 -13.03
C VAL A 89 3.55 12.86 -14.08
N LYS A 90 4.40 13.84 -13.75
CA LYS A 90 4.84 14.87 -14.69
C LYS A 90 5.61 14.27 -15.88
N SER A 91 6.53 13.36 -15.62
CA SER A 91 7.39 12.75 -16.66
C SER A 91 6.63 11.78 -17.58
N MET A 92 5.71 10.96 -17.02
CA MET A 92 5.04 9.89 -17.76
C MET A 92 3.73 10.31 -18.42
N TYR A 93 3.03 11.30 -17.89
CA TYR A 93 1.71 11.69 -18.37
C TYR A 93 1.67 13.10 -18.98
N SER A 94 2.78 13.83 -18.97
CA SER A 94 2.87 15.21 -19.51
C SER A 94 1.71 16.11 -19.04
N GLY A 95 1.30 15.96 -17.77
CA GLY A 95 0.23 16.73 -17.15
C GLY A 95 -1.21 16.35 -17.57
N SER A 96 -1.41 15.30 -18.37
CA SER A 96 -2.76 14.90 -18.81
C SER A 96 -3.55 14.23 -17.68
N ILE A 97 -4.41 15.01 -16.99
CA ILE A 97 -5.31 14.54 -15.94
C ILE A 97 -6.20 13.37 -16.41
N LYS A 98 -6.66 13.41 -17.67
CA LYS A 98 -7.48 12.33 -18.24
C LYS A 98 -6.73 11.00 -18.28
N ARG A 99 -5.46 11.01 -18.70
CA ARG A 99 -4.62 9.80 -18.72
C ARG A 99 -4.37 9.28 -17.31
N ILE A 100 -4.03 10.17 -16.38
CA ILE A 100 -3.81 9.81 -14.97
C ILE A 100 -5.06 9.13 -14.41
N LYS A 101 -6.24 9.76 -14.50
CA LYS A 101 -7.50 9.20 -13.99
C LYS A 101 -7.81 7.82 -14.54
N GLN A 102 -7.54 7.57 -15.82
CA GLN A 102 -7.78 6.28 -16.45
C GLN A 102 -6.81 5.20 -15.96
N GLU A 103 -5.53 5.54 -15.86
CA GLU A 103 -4.49 4.56 -15.51
C GLU A 103 -4.48 4.18 -14.04
N VAL A 104 -4.69 5.15 -13.15
CA VAL A 104 -4.74 4.89 -11.70
C VAL A 104 -6.14 4.49 -11.21
N CYS A 105 -7.10 4.28 -12.12
CA CYS A 105 -8.46 3.86 -11.81
C CYS A 105 -9.20 4.81 -10.84
N LEU A 106 -9.06 6.13 -11.01
CA LEU A 106 -9.80 7.15 -10.25
C LEU A 106 -11.28 7.22 -10.70
N ASN A 107 -11.97 6.09 -10.67
CA ASN A 107 -13.38 5.97 -10.99
C ASN A 107 -14.22 6.05 -9.72
N ARG A 108 -15.48 6.49 -9.84
CA ARG A 108 -16.42 6.46 -8.71
C ARG A 108 -16.55 5.04 -8.15
N CYS A 109 -16.38 4.89 -6.86
CA CYS A 109 -16.60 3.64 -6.16
C CYS A 109 -18.10 3.48 -5.85
N LYS A 110 -18.66 2.30 -6.11
CA LYS A 110 -20.07 2.04 -5.75
C LYS A 110 -20.18 1.90 -4.23
N PRO A 111 -21.26 2.42 -3.59
CA PRO A 111 -21.41 2.42 -2.12
C PRO A 111 -21.20 1.04 -1.47
N ARG A 112 -21.67 -0.03 -2.12
CA ARG A 112 -21.44 -1.40 -1.62
C ARG A 112 -19.96 -1.78 -1.48
N PHE A 113 -19.10 -1.31 -2.39
CA PHE A 113 -17.67 -1.59 -2.29
C PHE A 113 -16.98 -0.68 -1.26
N VAL A 114 -17.50 0.53 -1.05
CA VAL A 114 -17.04 1.40 0.04
C VAL A 114 -17.32 0.72 1.37
N LEU A 115 -18.54 0.20 1.57
CA LEU A 115 -18.90 -0.52 2.79
C LEU A 115 -18.06 -1.79 3.00
N LEU A 116 -17.93 -2.64 1.96
CA LEU A 116 -17.09 -3.84 2.04
C LEU A 116 -15.62 -3.49 2.35
N ALA A 117 -15.09 -2.43 1.74
CA ALA A 117 -13.73 -1.97 1.98
C ALA A 117 -13.54 -1.48 3.43
N ALA A 118 -14.47 -0.69 3.95
CA ALA A 118 -14.43 -0.20 5.33
C ALA A 118 -14.46 -1.35 6.34
N VAL A 119 -15.40 -2.30 6.18
CA VAL A 119 -15.51 -3.47 7.07
C VAL A 119 -14.27 -4.35 6.98
N LEU A 120 -13.72 -4.58 5.76
CA LEU A 120 -12.46 -5.30 5.57
C LEU A 120 -11.28 -4.57 6.20
N GLY A 121 -11.23 -3.22 6.15
CA GLY A 121 -10.18 -2.43 6.78
C GLY A 121 -10.19 -2.59 8.30
N ILE A 122 -11.35 -2.40 8.93
CA ILE A 122 -11.51 -2.56 10.38
C ILE A 122 -11.14 -3.99 10.80
N SER A 123 -11.80 -4.98 10.21
CA SER A 123 -11.59 -6.38 10.60
C SER A 123 -10.22 -6.93 10.17
N GLY A 124 -9.69 -6.45 9.04
CA GLY A 124 -8.39 -6.83 8.51
C GLY A 124 -7.23 -6.40 9.41
N GLN A 125 -7.36 -5.29 10.14
CA GLN A 125 -6.35 -4.86 11.12
C GLN A 125 -6.16 -5.89 12.24
N PHE A 126 -7.23 -6.47 12.75
CA PHE A 126 -7.13 -7.55 13.75
C PHE A 126 -6.49 -8.81 13.16
N VAL A 127 -6.79 -9.14 11.90
CA VAL A 127 -6.13 -10.26 11.20
C VAL A 127 -4.64 -10.00 11.05
N MET A 128 -4.22 -8.76 10.72
CA MET A 128 -2.80 -8.37 10.62
C MET A 128 -2.08 -8.56 11.97
N MET A 129 -2.70 -8.16 13.08
CA MET A 129 -2.13 -8.37 14.42
C MET A 129 -1.86 -9.85 14.68
N VAL A 130 -2.82 -10.73 14.38
CA VAL A 130 -2.66 -12.17 14.55
C VAL A 130 -1.58 -12.76 13.64
N LEU A 131 -1.54 -12.31 12.36
CA LEU A 131 -0.54 -12.78 11.39
C LEU A 131 0.90 -12.39 11.74
N ASN A 132 1.08 -11.29 12.47
CA ASN A 132 2.41 -10.86 12.91
C ASN A 132 2.94 -11.65 14.13
N VAL A 133 2.08 -12.32 14.90
CA VAL A 133 2.49 -13.06 16.11
C VAL A 133 3.58 -14.10 15.85
N PRO A 134 3.47 -15.00 14.85
CA PRO A 134 4.53 -15.99 14.58
C PRO A 134 5.84 -15.35 14.14
N ALA A 135 5.77 -14.28 13.31
CA ALA A 135 6.97 -13.56 12.86
C ALA A 135 7.68 -12.89 14.04
N ASN A 136 6.92 -12.22 14.92
CA ASN A 136 7.45 -11.59 16.13
C ASN A 136 8.09 -12.61 17.07
N TYR A 137 7.46 -13.78 17.24
CA TYR A 137 8.02 -14.86 18.04
C TYR A 137 9.37 -15.35 17.49
N ILE A 138 9.46 -15.60 16.18
CA ILE A 138 10.71 -16.03 15.54
C ILE A 138 11.79 -14.95 15.68
N LEU A 139 11.45 -13.68 15.44
CA LEU A 139 12.39 -12.57 15.56
C LEU A 139 12.87 -12.38 17.00
N SER A 140 12.00 -12.59 17.99
CA SER A 140 12.40 -12.52 19.42
C SER A 140 13.41 -13.61 19.80
N LEU A 141 13.29 -14.83 19.23
CA LEU A 141 14.27 -15.90 19.42
C LEU A 141 15.64 -15.57 18.82
N LEU A 142 15.66 -14.72 17.78
CA LEU A 142 16.89 -14.23 17.13
C LEU A 142 17.45 -12.96 17.81
N GLY A 143 16.84 -12.49 18.88
CA GLY A 143 17.23 -11.25 19.55
C GLY A 143 16.77 -9.97 18.83
N TRP A 144 15.90 -10.08 17.83
CA TRP A 144 15.43 -8.97 16.99
C TRP A 144 14.01 -8.48 17.35
N GLY A 145 13.47 -8.89 18.48
CA GLY A 145 12.05 -8.73 18.84
C GLY A 145 11.61 -7.31 19.28
N ASN A 146 12.54 -6.38 19.50
CA ASN A 146 12.21 -5.13 20.19
C ASN A 146 12.11 -3.88 19.27
N THR A 147 12.10 -4.05 17.95
CA THR A 147 12.02 -2.94 17.01
C THR A 147 10.57 -2.59 16.61
N THR A 148 9.70 -2.42 17.59
CA THR A 148 8.38 -1.83 17.30
C THR A 148 8.54 -0.33 17.11
N SER A 149 8.25 0.17 15.92
CA SER A 149 8.06 1.58 15.69
C SER A 149 6.78 2.01 16.43
N SER A 150 6.93 2.42 17.69
CA SER A 150 5.81 2.95 18.46
C SER A 150 5.45 4.34 17.92
N VAL A 151 4.44 4.39 17.05
CA VAL A 151 3.73 5.66 16.86
C VAL A 151 3.13 6.01 18.21
N ALA A 152 3.31 7.26 18.67
CA ALA A 152 2.74 7.71 19.93
C ALA A 152 1.23 7.43 19.97
N VAL A 153 0.78 6.87 21.07
CA VAL A 153 -0.65 6.57 21.27
C VAL A 153 -1.40 7.89 21.40
N ALA A 154 -2.34 8.15 20.49
CA ALA A 154 -3.20 9.32 20.55
C ALA A 154 -4.17 9.18 21.72
N VAL A 155 -4.03 9.99 22.75
CA VAL A 155 -4.86 9.98 23.96
C VAL A 155 -5.85 11.14 23.92
N GLU A 156 -5.37 12.32 23.56
CA GLU A 156 -6.18 13.52 23.50
C GLU A 156 -6.94 13.64 22.16
N TRP A 157 -8.10 14.27 22.17
CA TRP A 157 -8.94 14.40 20.96
C TRP A 157 -8.23 15.11 19.78
N TYR A 158 -7.39 16.11 20.06
CA TYR A 158 -6.63 16.79 19.01
C TYR A 158 -5.50 15.92 18.44
N GLU A 159 -4.92 15.02 19.25
CA GLU A 159 -3.96 14.03 18.80
C GLU A 159 -4.62 13.00 17.86
N VAL A 160 -5.85 12.58 18.17
CA VAL A 160 -6.65 11.73 17.29
C VAL A 160 -6.93 12.42 15.96
N LEU A 161 -7.22 13.72 15.95
CA LEU A 161 -7.40 14.48 14.72
C LEU A 161 -6.10 14.59 13.92
N LEU A 162 -5.00 14.97 14.55
CA LEU A 162 -3.69 15.06 13.91
C LEU A 162 -3.21 13.69 13.40
N GLY A 163 -3.33 12.65 14.21
CA GLY A 163 -3.05 11.27 13.82
C GLY A 163 -3.95 10.80 12.70
N GLY A 164 -5.23 11.18 12.72
CA GLY A 164 -6.18 10.92 11.63
C GLY A 164 -5.72 11.49 10.29
N PHE A 165 -5.15 12.70 10.27
CA PHE A 165 -4.55 13.25 9.05
C PHE A 165 -3.22 12.59 8.71
N ALA A 166 -2.30 12.50 9.66
CA ALA A 166 -0.91 12.12 9.45
C ALA A 166 -0.72 10.63 9.18
N VAL A 167 -1.46 9.76 9.90
CA VAL A 167 -1.28 8.30 9.87
C VAL A 167 -2.39 7.59 9.09
N VAL A 168 -3.58 8.23 8.96
CA VAL A 168 -4.72 7.60 8.30
C VAL A 168 -4.93 8.16 6.89
N ILE A 169 -5.19 9.45 6.75
CA ILE A 169 -5.65 10.03 5.46
C ILE A 169 -4.50 10.18 4.47
N ILE A 170 -3.39 10.81 4.88
CA ILE A 170 -2.26 11.09 4.00
C ILE A 170 -1.63 9.79 3.47
N PRO A 171 -1.25 8.82 4.33
CA PRO A 171 -0.69 7.55 3.85
C PRO A 171 -1.67 6.77 2.97
N ALA A 172 -2.95 6.64 3.37
CA ALA A 172 -3.93 5.90 2.59
C ALA A 172 -4.11 6.46 1.18
N ILE A 173 -4.02 7.77 0.97
CA ILE A 173 -4.10 8.39 -0.34
C ILE A 173 -2.80 8.21 -1.12
N LEU A 174 -1.66 8.56 -0.55
CA LEU A 174 -0.38 8.58 -1.25
C LEU A 174 0.11 7.17 -1.57
N GLU A 175 0.07 6.28 -0.58
CA GLU A 175 0.54 4.91 -0.76
C GLU A 175 -0.35 4.12 -1.71
N GLU A 176 -1.68 4.25 -1.61
CA GLU A 176 -2.57 3.57 -2.55
C GLU A 176 -2.43 4.13 -3.98
N PHE A 177 -2.27 5.45 -4.12
CA PHE A 177 -2.01 6.04 -5.42
C PHE A 177 -0.72 5.49 -6.03
N TRP A 178 0.33 5.37 -5.24
CA TRP A 178 1.60 4.83 -5.69
C TRP A 178 1.53 3.32 -5.95
N MET A 179 1.08 2.54 -4.97
CA MET A 179 1.05 1.08 -5.07
C MET A 179 0.04 0.56 -6.09
N ARG A 180 -1.22 1.01 -5.99
CA ARG A 180 -2.32 0.50 -6.83
C ARG A 180 -2.50 1.33 -8.08
N GLY A 181 -2.30 2.64 -7.99
CA GLY A 181 -2.38 3.53 -9.13
C GLY A 181 -1.20 3.35 -10.09
N ILE A 182 0.03 3.43 -9.61
CA ILE A 182 1.23 3.45 -10.46
C ILE A 182 1.84 2.04 -10.63
N ILE A 183 2.25 1.39 -9.54
CA ILE A 183 3.01 0.13 -9.62
C ILE A 183 2.11 -0.99 -10.13
N PHE A 184 0.98 -1.26 -9.47
CA PHE A 184 0.07 -2.31 -9.90
C PHE A 184 -0.38 -2.11 -11.35
N SER A 185 -0.74 -0.90 -11.77
CA SER A 185 -1.19 -0.63 -13.14
C SER A 185 -0.10 -0.91 -14.18
N ALA A 186 1.18 -0.71 -13.85
CA ALA A 186 2.29 -1.05 -14.72
C ALA A 186 2.46 -2.57 -14.89
N TYR A 187 2.40 -3.33 -13.80
CA TYR A 187 2.65 -4.77 -13.78
C TYR A 187 1.43 -5.62 -14.10
N ASN A 188 0.21 -5.14 -13.84
CA ASN A 188 -1.06 -5.83 -14.18
C ASN A 188 -1.20 -6.11 -15.68
N ARG A 189 -0.49 -5.35 -16.53
CA ARG A 189 -0.44 -5.58 -17.99
C ARG A 189 0.31 -6.85 -18.36
N CYS A 190 1.17 -7.36 -17.49
CA CYS A 190 1.88 -8.61 -17.66
C CYS A 190 1.07 -9.79 -17.09
N ASN A 191 0.80 -9.74 -15.81
CA ASN A 191 0.06 -10.77 -15.09
C ASN A 191 -0.55 -10.21 -13.81
N THR A 192 -1.88 -10.32 -13.64
CA THR A 192 -2.58 -9.77 -12.48
C THR A 192 -2.15 -10.39 -11.17
N ARG A 193 -2.01 -11.72 -11.11
CA ARG A 193 -1.64 -12.42 -9.87
C ARG A 193 -0.22 -12.04 -9.44
N ALA A 194 0.72 -12.06 -10.37
CA ALA A 194 2.09 -11.65 -10.12
C ALA A 194 2.17 -10.16 -9.71
N ALA A 195 1.37 -9.28 -10.33
CA ALA A 195 1.30 -7.88 -9.96
C ALA A 195 0.77 -7.66 -8.54
N VAL A 196 -0.25 -8.44 -8.10
CA VAL A 196 -0.75 -8.40 -6.72
C VAL A 196 0.35 -8.78 -5.74
N ILE A 197 1.03 -9.92 -5.97
CA ILE A 197 2.10 -10.39 -5.09
C ILE A 197 3.26 -9.40 -5.06
N PHE A 198 3.69 -8.90 -6.22
CA PHE A 198 4.80 -7.96 -6.31
C PHE A 198 4.49 -6.65 -5.59
N THR A 199 3.30 -6.06 -5.81
CA THR A 199 2.95 -4.80 -5.14
C THR A 199 2.72 -4.97 -3.64
N ALA A 200 2.23 -6.12 -3.19
CA ALA A 200 2.11 -6.43 -1.77
C ALA A 200 3.49 -6.58 -1.10
N LEU A 201 4.45 -7.22 -1.80
CA LEU A 201 5.83 -7.34 -1.32
C LEU A 201 6.49 -5.96 -1.18
N ILE A 202 6.39 -5.11 -2.20
CA ILE A 202 6.94 -3.75 -2.14
C ILE A 202 6.26 -2.94 -1.04
N PHE A 203 4.95 -3.08 -0.87
CA PHE A 203 4.20 -2.42 0.20
C PHE A 203 4.72 -2.79 1.59
N ALA A 204 4.94 -4.08 1.84
CA ALA A 204 5.51 -4.54 3.11
C ALA A 204 6.95 -4.04 3.33
N LEU A 205 7.78 -4.02 2.28
CA LEU A 205 9.16 -3.51 2.35
C LEU A 205 9.22 -2.03 2.69
N LEU A 206 8.25 -1.22 2.23
CA LEU A 206 8.20 0.21 2.52
C LEU A 206 8.09 0.55 4.00
N HIS A 207 7.39 -0.28 4.75
CA HIS A 207 7.18 -0.05 6.18
C HIS A 207 8.45 -0.26 7.00
N LEU A 208 9.52 -0.79 6.39
CA LEU A 208 10.83 -0.98 7.02
C LEU A 208 10.73 -1.67 8.41
N SER A 209 9.74 -2.55 8.59
CA SER A 209 9.45 -3.28 9.83
C SER A 209 9.39 -4.78 9.57
N ALA A 210 10.31 -5.55 10.16
CA ALA A 210 10.30 -7.01 10.03
C ALA A 210 9.19 -7.64 10.89
N THR A 211 8.89 -7.05 12.04
CA THR A 211 7.87 -7.51 12.98
C THR A 211 6.46 -7.40 12.41
N GLU A 212 6.24 -6.44 11.51
CA GLU A 212 4.94 -6.16 10.90
C GLU A 212 4.86 -6.56 9.41
N PHE A 213 5.96 -7.11 8.85
CA PHE A 213 6.08 -7.43 7.43
C PHE A 213 4.96 -8.33 6.92
N VAL A 214 4.60 -9.38 7.66
CA VAL A 214 3.57 -10.35 7.25
C VAL A 214 2.20 -9.68 7.18
N GLY A 215 1.88 -8.85 8.17
CA GLY A 215 0.64 -8.07 8.21
C GLY A 215 0.55 -7.08 7.05
N PHE A 216 1.61 -6.31 6.79
CA PHE A 216 1.63 -5.37 5.65
C PHE A 216 1.58 -6.07 4.30
N PHE A 217 2.24 -7.22 4.16
CA PHE A 217 2.11 -8.04 2.95
C PHE A 217 0.67 -8.49 2.72
N PHE A 218 0.01 -8.99 3.77
CA PHE A 218 -1.40 -9.36 3.74
C PHE A 218 -2.29 -8.15 3.38
N MET A 219 -2.10 -7.00 4.04
CA MET A 219 -2.80 -5.77 3.74
C MET A 219 -2.65 -5.38 2.26
N GLY A 220 -1.43 -5.52 1.74
CA GLY A 220 -1.11 -5.29 0.34
C GLY A 220 -1.93 -6.15 -0.62
N ILE A 221 -2.11 -7.43 -0.33
CA ILE A 221 -2.94 -8.34 -1.12
C ILE A 221 -4.41 -7.93 -1.08
N ILE A 222 -4.97 -7.70 0.11
CA ILE A 222 -6.40 -7.36 0.25
C ILE A 222 -6.73 -6.03 -0.43
N SER A 223 -5.90 -5.00 -0.28
CA SER A 223 -6.09 -3.73 -0.96
C SER A 223 -6.11 -3.88 -2.49
N ALA A 224 -5.20 -4.69 -3.05
CA ALA A 224 -5.20 -5.00 -4.48
C ALA A 224 -6.47 -5.75 -4.92
N LEU A 225 -6.98 -6.69 -4.10
CA LEU A 225 -8.24 -7.38 -4.36
C LEU A 225 -9.43 -6.42 -4.34
N VAL A 226 -9.48 -5.49 -3.38
CA VAL A 226 -10.51 -4.44 -3.32
C VAL A 226 -10.48 -3.60 -4.60
N LEU A 227 -9.30 -3.16 -5.06
CA LEU A 227 -9.13 -2.44 -6.32
C LEU A 227 -9.67 -3.26 -7.51
N ILE A 228 -9.28 -4.54 -7.64
CA ILE A 228 -9.67 -5.42 -8.75
C ILE A 228 -11.19 -5.61 -8.79
N LYS A 229 -11.83 -5.80 -7.63
CA LYS A 229 -13.27 -6.05 -7.55
C LYS A 229 -14.11 -4.79 -7.67
N SER A 230 -13.67 -3.67 -7.07
CA SER A 230 -14.39 -2.39 -7.14
C SER A 230 -14.18 -1.67 -8.49
N GLY A 231 -13.01 -1.83 -9.11
CA GLY A 231 -12.56 -1.06 -10.27
C GLY A 231 -12.25 0.41 -9.93
N SER A 232 -11.98 0.71 -8.67
CA SER A 232 -11.78 2.05 -8.17
C SER A 232 -10.67 2.13 -7.14
N LEU A 233 -9.74 3.05 -7.33
CA LEU A 233 -8.69 3.34 -6.35
C LEU A 233 -9.29 3.80 -5.01
N TYR A 234 -10.42 4.52 -5.03
CA TYR A 234 -11.11 4.94 -3.80
C TYR A 234 -11.50 3.77 -2.89
N GLY A 235 -11.83 2.59 -3.47
CA GLY A 235 -12.09 1.39 -2.67
C GLY A 235 -10.86 0.95 -1.87
N ALA A 236 -9.69 0.94 -2.51
CA ALA A 236 -8.42 0.62 -1.86
C ALA A 236 -8.05 1.65 -0.78
N VAL A 237 -8.20 2.95 -1.09
CA VAL A 237 -7.99 4.05 -0.12
C VAL A 237 -8.88 3.90 1.10
N VAL A 238 -10.17 3.59 0.92
CA VAL A 238 -11.10 3.37 2.05
C VAL A 238 -10.66 2.17 2.89
N TYR A 239 -10.32 1.04 2.26
CA TYR A 239 -9.81 -0.13 2.98
C TYR A 239 -8.59 0.23 3.85
N HIS A 240 -7.60 0.89 3.26
CA HIS A 240 -6.37 1.30 3.91
C HIS A 240 -6.66 2.29 5.06
N ALA A 241 -7.43 3.35 4.79
CA ALA A 241 -7.78 4.36 5.79
C ALA A 241 -8.47 3.74 7.02
N PHE A 242 -9.41 2.82 6.82
CA PHE A 242 -10.09 2.16 7.94
C PHE A 242 -9.20 1.17 8.69
N SER A 243 -8.23 0.53 8.03
CA SER A 243 -7.20 -0.27 8.71
C SER A 243 -6.33 0.60 9.61
N ASN A 244 -5.78 1.72 9.07
CA ASN A 244 -4.95 2.64 9.84
C ASN A 244 -5.71 3.35 10.96
N LEU A 245 -6.98 3.71 10.72
CA LEU A 245 -7.84 4.28 11.76
C LEU A 245 -8.05 3.30 12.92
N THR A 246 -8.27 2.02 12.61
CA THR A 246 -8.41 0.98 13.63
C THR A 246 -7.10 0.83 14.41
N ALA A 247 -5.95 0.83 13.74
CA ALA A 247 -4.63 0.79 14.39
C ALA A 247 -4.40 1.99 15.32
N LEU A 248 -4.71 3.21 14.85
CA LEU A 248 -4.59 4.46 15.62
C LEU A 248 -5.42 4.43 16.90
N LEU A 249 -6.64 3.91 16.80
CA LEU A 249 -7.58 3.88 17.93
C LEU A 249 -7.42 2.66 18.84
N PHE A 250 -6.65 1.64 18.40
CA PHE A 250 -6.62 0.34 19.09
C PHE A 250 -6.08 0.45 20.50
N GLY A 251 -4.91 1.05 20.70
CA GLY A 251 -4.24 1.10 22.00
C GLY A 251 -5.01 1.87 23.05
N ALA A 252 -5.42 3.12 22.75
CA ALA A 252 -6.04 4.01 23.72
C ALA A 252 -7.54 3.78 23.90
N TYR A 253 -8.25 3.41 22.82
CA TYR A 253 -9.72 3.45 22.84
C TYR A 253 -10.39 2.08 22.68
N ILE A 254 -9.80 1.16 21.94
CA ILE A 254 -10.41 -0.16 21.65
C ILE A 254 -9.95 -1.18 22.70
N MET A 255 -8.64 -1.36 22.86
CA MET A 255 -8.06 -2.37 23.76
C MET A 255 -8.58 -2.30 25.18
N PRO A 256 -8.64 -1.12 25.87
CA PRO A 256 -9.15 -1.04 27.25
C PRO A 256 -10.60 -1.49 27.40
N LYS A 257 -11.41 -1.39 26.34
CA LYS A 257 -12.82 -1.77 26.37
C LYS A 257 -13.08 -3.25 26.08
N ILE A 258 -12.14 -3.94 25.46
CA ILE A 258 -12.30 -5.32 25.03
C ILE A 258 -11.41 -6.31 25.76
N ILE A 259 -10.53 -5.83 26.66
CA ILE A 259 -9.48 -6.66 27.28
C ILE A 259 -10.02 -7.92 27.94
N ASP A 260 -11.16 -7.80 28.64
CA ASP A 260 -11.79 -8.92 29.34
C ASP A 260 -12.41 -9.95 28.40
N TYR A 261 -12.74 -9.54 27.17
CA TYR A 261 -13.40 -10.37 26.15
C TYR A 261 -12.55 -10.48 24.88
N ILE A 262 -11.25 -10.20 24.99
CA ILE A 262 -10.37 -10.00 23.82
C ILE A 262 -10.41 -11.19 22.84
N TRP A 263 -10.39 -12.41 23.35
CA TRP A 263 -10.41 -13.62 22.52
C TRP A 263 -11.73 -13.77 21.75
N ILE A 264 -12.87 -13.48 22.41
CA ILE A 264 -14.18 -13.53 21.77
C ILE A 264 -14.26 -12.47 20.68
N VAL A 265 -13.80 -11.25 20.96
CA VAL A 265 -13.81 -10.15 19.98
C VAL A 265 -12.94 -10.51 18.78
N PHE A 266 -11.72 -11.03 18.99
CA PHE A 266 -10.85 -11.44 17.89
C PHE A 266 -11.48 -12.53 17.01
N VAL A 267 -12.09 -13.55 17.62
CA VAL A 267 -12.78 -14.61 16.85
C VAL A 267 -13.93 -14.02 16.03
N LEU A 268 -14.79 -13.20 16.62
CA LEU A 268 -15.94 -12.59 15.92
C LEU A 268 -15.47 -11.66 14.78
N VAL A 269 -14.44 -10.87 15.00
CA VAL A 269 -13.89 -9.95 13.99
C VAL A 269 -13.21 -10.70 12.85
N ILE A 270 -12.50 -11.80 13.13
CA ILE A 270 -11.92 -12.67 12.11
C ILE A 270 -13.02 -13.34 11.28
N LEU A 271 -14.10 -13.83 11.91
CA LEU A 271 -15.26 -14.38 11.20
C LEU A 271 -15.92 -13.32 10.30
N LEU A 272 -16.07 -12.09 10.80
CA LEU A 272 -16.60 -10.96 10.03
C LEU A 272 -15.68 -10.66 8.84
N PHE A 273 -14.34 -10.67 9.03
CA PHE A 273 -13.37 -10.51 7.95
C PHE A 273 -13.55 -11.57 6.87
N VAL A 274 -13.59 -12.85 7.27
CA VAL A 274 -13.73 -13.98 6.32
C VAL A 274 -15.05 -13.86 5.54
N LEU A 275 -16.15 -13.57 6.21
CA LEU A 275 -17.45 -13.38 5.57
C LEU A 275 -17.40 -12.23 4.55
N THR A 276 -16.85 -11.09 4.96
CA THR A 276 -16.79 -9.90 4.10
C THR A 276 -15.85 -10.14 2.91
N LEU A 277 -14.74 -10.85 3.10
CA LEU A 277 -13.83 -11.27 2.03
C LEU A 277 -14.54 -12.20 1.04
N ILE A 278 -15.31 -13.18 1.51
CA ILE A 278 -16.11 -14.05 0.64
C ILE A 278 -17.10 -13.21 -0.18
N LEU A 279 -17.80 -12.27 0.43
CA LEU A 279 -18.74 -11.37 -0.27
C LEU A 279 -18.01 -10.53 -1.33
N LEU A 280 -16.79 -10.04 -1.05
CA LEU A 280 -15.98 -9.33 -2.02
C LEU A 280 -15.55 -10.28 -3.15
N LEU A 281 -15.04 -11.47 -2.85
CA LEU A 281 -14.54 -12.43 -3.84
C LEU A 281 -15.63 -12.91 -4.80
N LYS A 282 -16.89 -13.05 -4.35
CA LYS A 282 -18.05 -13.35 -5.20
C LYS A 282 -18.37 -12.25 -6.22
N GLN A 283 -17.84 -11.02 -6.05
CA GLN A 283 -18.05 -9.97 -7.05
C GLN A 283 -17.20 -10.22 -8.30
N LYS A 284 -17.74 -9.85 -9.47
CA LYS A 284 -16.99 -9.94 -10.74
C LYS A 284 -15.79 -8.97 -10.73
N ASN A 285 -14.67 -9.42 -11.28
CA ASN A 285 -13.51 -8.56 -11.47
C ASN A 285 -13.84 -7.44 -12.44
N ARG A 286 -13.58 -6.20 -12.05
CA ARG A 286 -13.78 -5.01 -12.87
C ARG A 286 -12.49 -4.58 -13.56
N ILE A 287 -11.34 -4.90 -12.95
CA ILE A 287 -10.04 -4.76 -13.59
C ILE A 287 -9.67 -6.13 -14.15
N ARG A 288 -9.38 -6.18 -15.46
CA ARG A 288 -8.87 -7.36 -16.15
C ARG A 288 -7.45 -7.09 -16.62
N ALA A 289 -6.61 -8.11 -16.59
CA ALA A 289 -5.31 -8.02 -17.25
C ALA A 289 -5.54 -7.79 -18.74
N SER A 290 -5.02 -6.72 -19.28
CA SER A 290 -4.79 -6.66 -20.73
C SER A 290 -3.59 -7.57 -20.98
N ARG A 291 -3.82 -8.81 -21.40
CA ARG A 291 -2.77 -9.81 -21.70
C ARG A 291 -1.90 -9.39 -22.90
N VAL A 292 -1.24 -8.24 -22.78
CA VAL A 292 -0.35 -7.77 -23.84
C VAL A 292 0.91 -8.65 -23.89
N PHE A 293 1.31 -9.24 -22.75
CA PHE A 293 2.56 -10.00 -22.65
C PHE A 293 2.55 -11.13 -21.63
N GLY A 294 1.48 -11.79 -21.35
CA GLY A 294 1.26 -13.08 -20.69
C GLY A 294 2.29 -13.74 -19.74
N SER A 295 3.39 -13.11 -19.42
CA SER A 295 4.50 -13.70 -18.68
C SER A 295 4.58 -13.16 -17.26
N ALA A 296 4.24 -14.01 -16.29
CA ALA A 296 4.55 -13.76 -14.87
C ALA A 296 6.06 -13.60 -14.64
N SER A 297 6.91 -14.26 -15.46
CA SER A 297 8.37 -14.17 -15.35
C SER A 297 8.88 -12.74 -15.46
N LEU A 298 8.27 -11.89 -16.30
CA LEU A 298 8.67 -10.48 -16.42
C LEU A 298 8.39 -9.67 -15.15
N VAL A 299 7.37 -10.03 -14.38
CA VAL A 299 7.10 -9.43 -13.06
C VAL A 299 8.11 -9.93 -12.05
N PHE A 300 8.32 -11.24 -11.99
CA PHE A 300 9.28 -11.83 -11.05
C PHE A 300 10.73 -11.40 -11.30
N THR A 301 11.17 -11.26 -12.56
CA THR A 301 12.50 -10.71 -12.87
C THR A 301 12.68 -9.27 -12.38
N SER A 302 11.59 -8.54 -12.16
CA SER A 302 11.67 -7.20 -11.56
C SER A 302 12.04 -7.23 -10.09
N VAL A 303 11.70 -8.30 -9.34
CA VAL A 303 12.13 -8.50 -7.94
C VAL A 303 13.65 -8.58 -7.85
N PHE A 304 14.29 -9.23 -8.81
CA PHE A 304 15.74 -9.38 -8.88
C PHE A 304 16.45 -8.22 -9.61
N SER A 305 15.74 -7.15 -9.89
CA SER A 305 16.35 -5.97 -10.50
C SER A 305 17.17 -5.19 -9.48
N MET A 306 18.29 -4.59 -9.93
CA MET A 306 19.20 -3.82 -9.07
C MET A 306 18.47 -2.82 -8.16
N PRO A 307 17.52 -1.98 -8.63
CA PRO A 307 16.85 -1.03 -7.74
C PRO A 307 16.03 -1.70 -6.63
N VAL A 308 15.37 -2.84 -6.90
CA VAL A 308 14.58 -3.55 -5.89
C VAL A 308 15.49 -4.26 -4.89
N LEU A 309 16.56 -4.92 -5.36
CA LEU A 309 17.57 -5.55 -4.49
C LEU A 309 18.26 -4.50 -3.59
N ALA A 310 18.58 -3.33 -4.13
CA ALA A 310 19.12 -2.23 -3.34
C ALA A 310 18.12 -1.74 -2.27
N SER A 311 16.82 -1.72 -2.57
CA SER A 311 15.78 -1.41 -1.58
C SER A 311 15.74 -2.45 -0.44
N VAL A 312 15.86 -3.73 -0.76
CA VAL A 312 15.97 -4.80 0.25
C VAL A 312 17.22 -4.64 1.10
N ALA A 313 18.36 -4.30 0.49
CA ALA A 313 19.60 -4.04 1.21
C ALA A 313 19.47 -2.87 2.19
N VAL A 314 18.74 -1.80 1.84
CA VAL A 314 18.46 -0.67 2.73
C VAL A 314 17.65 -1.13 3.95
N VAL A 315 16.65 -2.00 3.75
CA VAL A 315 15.84 -2.57 4.85
C VAL A 315 16.72 -3.40 5.79
N ILE A 316 17.56 -4.27 5.23
CA ILE A 316 18.48 -5.09 6.03
C ILE A 316 19.47 -4.21 6.80
N LEU A 317 20.04 -3.19 6.15
CA LEU A 317 20.96 -2.24 6.79
C LEU A 317 20.30 -1.53 7.98
N LYS A 318 19.04 -1.10 7.85
CA LYS A 318 18.28 -0.50 8.94
C LYS A 318 18.26 -1.43 10.17
N TYR A 319 17.87 -2.69 9.96
CA TYR A 319 17.82 -3.67 11.06
C TYR A 319 19.19 -3.87 11.72
N PHE A 320 20.25 -3.92 10.92
CA PHE A 320 21.61 -4.09 11.43
C PHE A 320 22.02 -2.89 12.28
N LEU A 321 21.79 -1.67 11.82
CA LEU A 321 22.14 -0.44 12.53
C LEU A 321 21.35 -0.30 13.85
N LEU A 322 20.06 -0.62 13.85
CA LEU A 322 19.23 -0.53 15.06
C LEU A 322 19.65 -1.55 16.13
N ASN A 323 20.06 -2.77 15.73
CA ASN A 323 20.52 -3.80 16.67
C ASN A 323 21.96 -3.61 17.15
N MET A 324 22.78 -2.79 16.47
CA MET A 324 24.12 -2.44 16.95
C MET A 324 24.13 -1.24 17.89
N ALA A 325 23.05 -0.45 17.90
CA ALA A 325 22.92 0.75 18.73
C ALA A 325 22.27 0.48 20.10
N GLY A 326 21.77 -0.72 20.35
CA GLY A 326 21.21 -1.19 21.64
C GLY A 326 22.07 -2.24 22.29
#